data_8b3d9e6e6c41ea98c379a07bb1d525e8
#
_entry.id   8b3d9e6e6c41ea98c379a07bb1d525e8
#
_cell.length_a   1.000
_cell.length_b   1.000
_cell.length_c   1.000
_cell.angle_alpha   90.00
_cell.angle_beta   90.00
_cell.angle_gamma   90.00
#
_symmetry.space_group_name_H-M   'P 1'
#
loop_
_entity.id
_entity.type
_entity.pdbx_description
1 polymer ?
#
loop_
_entity_poly.entity_id
_entity_poly.type
_entity_poly.pdbx_seq_one_letter_code
_entity_poly.pdbx_strand_id
1 'polypeptide(L)'
;MTKKTILIVGTYDTKNEELEYISDTIVSMGGNVLKMDVSVLGEAKGKTDFSKHTVAEAAGKSIKTAIESGSEHIAMNIMSEGASNLASTLHSKGKFDGIILLGGTMGTDLALDVCKALPLGLPKYVISTVSFSPIIPSERLSADIQMILWAGGLYGLNSICRSSLSQAAGAVLGAAKAVEAPKNDKPIVGITSLGTSCLKYITTLKPELEARGYEVAIFHAMGMGGMAFEGIAQKNGFVCVMDFAGCEIGNLLYGSIVHAGENRMLNAGQAGIPQIVAPGCMDLIDFAGWQNVPEIFRDRHIHIHNKLIKSTIFSRDERIAIAHDYASRLTKSKSPVHLIIPKNGIEEWDRPGGDTYDPDGLKAFTDTLKMAATDPIIVTEIDAHINDKAFTDKALEIFDLWVTDGTIIKAKN
;
A
#
# COMPACT_ATOMS: atom_id res chain seq x y z
N MET A 1 30.06 -6.27 -14.67
CA MET A 1 28.77 -5.66 -14.21
C MET A 1 28.97 -4.16 -14.11
N THR A 2 28.07 -3.35 -14.65
CA THR A 2 28.09 -1.89 -14.49
C THR A 2 27.95 -1.54 -13.01
N LYS A 3 28.69 -0.55 -12.53
CA LYS A 3 28.57 -0.08 -11.15
C LYS A 3 27.16 0.49 -10.93
N LYS A 4 26.51 0.09 -9.85
CA LYS A 4 25.21 0.62 -9.46
C LYS A 4 25.36 1.94 -8.73
N THR A 5 24.44 2.88 -8.99
CA THR A 5 24.43 4.22 -8.38
C THR A 5 23.29 4.31 -7.37
N ILE A 6 23.58 4.74 -6.15
CA ILE A 6 22.61 4.94 -5.08
C ILE A 6 22.42 6.44 -4.82
N LEU A 7 21.17 6.89 -4.84
CA LEU A 7 20.82 8.25 -4.42
C LEU A 7 20.67 8.27 -2.89
N ILE A 8 21.49 9.10 -2.22
CA ILE A 8 21.46 9.31 -0.78
C ILE A 8 20.78 10.65 -0.50
N VAL A 9 19.67 10.62 0.26
CA VAL A 9 18.88 11.81 0.57
C VAL A 9 18.86 12.04 2.08
N GLY A 10 19.15 13.27 2.51
CA GLY A 10 19.10 13.64 3.91
C GLY A 10 19.47 15.10 4.14
N THR A 11 19.47 15.51 5.41
CA THR A 11 19.83 16.88 5.85
C THR A 11 21.34 16.95 6.10
N TYR A 12 22.10 17.41 5.10
CA TYR A 12 23.56 17.48 5.15
C TYR A 12 24.10 18.60 6.05
N ASP A 13 23.25 19.46 6.57
CA ASP A 13 23.59 20.43 7.63
C ASP A 13 23.74 19.75 8.99
N THR A 14 22.85 18.81 9.33
CA THR A 14 22.76 18.20 10.66
C THR A 14 23.18 16.73 10.73
N LYS A 15 23.08 15.98 9.63
CA LYS A 15 23.35 14.53 9.55
C LYS A 15 24.50 14.18 8.61
N ASN A 16 25.40 15.13 8.36
CA ASN A 16 26.47 14.96 7.40
C ASN A 16 27.38 13.75 7.71
N GLU A 17 27.70 13.51 8.98
CA GLU A 17 28.60 12.42 9.36
C GLU A 17 28.01 11.06 9.03
N GLU A 18 26.72 10.86 9.33
CA GLU A 18 26.00 9.63 9.07
C GLU A 18 25.82 9.41 7.56
N LEU A 19 25.48 10.46 6.80
CA LEU A 19 25.27 10.40 5.35
C LEU A 19 26.57 10.17 4.61
N GLU A 20 27.69 10.81 5.02
CA GLU A 20 29.02 10.54 4.48
C GLU A 20 29.46 9.11 4.79
N TYR A 21 29.22 8.60 5.99
CA TYR A 21 29.54 7.22 6.34
C TYR A 21 28.81 6.20 5.46
N ILE A 22 27.52 6.42 5.17
CA ILE A 22 26.75 5.60 4.22
C ILE A 22 27.37 5.68 2.83
N SER A 23 27.69 6.90 2.37
CA SER A 23 28.33 7.16 1.08
C SER A 23 29.65 6.41 0.93
N ASP A 24 30.55 6.56 1.91
CA ASP A 24 31.88 5.92 1.89
C ASP A 24 31.76 4.40 1.92
N THR A 25 30.79 3.87 2.69
CA THR A 25 30.52 2.43 2.75
C THR A 25 30.07 1.91 1.38
N ILE A 26 29.10 2.57 0.72
CA ILE A 26 28.64 2.18 -0.63
C ILE A 26 29.78 2.23 -1.64
N VAL A 27 30.60 3.28 -1.60
CA VAL A 27 31.76 3.43 -2.51
C VAL A 27 32.80 2.34 -2.27
N SER A 28 33.13 2.04 -1.01
CA SER A 28 34.08 0.96 -0.65
C SER A 28 33.58 -0.42 -1.13
N MET A 29 32.29 -0.64 -1.22
CA MET A 29 31.67 -1.85 -1.74
C MET A 29 31.52 -1.85 -3.28
N GLY A 30 32.08 -0.85 -3.96
CA GLY A 30 32.10 -0.74 -5.42
C GLY A 30 30.85 -0.15 -6.05
N GLY A 31 30.00 0.54 -5.29
CA GLY A 31 28.90 1.36 -5.79
C GLY A 31 29.33 2.77 -6.17
N ASN A 32 28.45 3.50 -6.85
CA ASN A 32 28.51 4.94 -7.03
C ASN A 32 27.44 5.59 -6.17
N VAL A 33 27.60 6.87 -5.85
CA VAL A 33 26.63 7.64 -5.06
C VAL A 33 26.30 8.96 -5.74
N LEU A 34 25.06 9.41 -5.53
CA LEU A 34 24.60 10.77 -5.74
C LEU A 34 24.04 11.26 -4.41
N LYS A 35 24.30 12.52 -4.05
CA LYS A 35 23.91 13.12 -2.77
C LYS A 35 22.90 14.24 -2.98
N MET A 36 21.74 14.16 -2.33
CA MET A 36 20.69 15.17 -2.37
C MET A 36 20.49 15.76 -0.99
N ASP A 37 20.72 17.06 -0.86
CA ASP A 37 20.54 17.80 0.38
C ASP A 37 19.12 18.35 0.49
N VAL A 38 18.41 17.93 1.50
CA VAL A 38 17.05 18.40 1.85
C VAL A 38 17.03 19.26 3.11
N SER A 39 18.16 19.84 3.50
CA SER A 39 18.26 20.80 4.59
C SER A 39 17.45 22.06 4.28
N VAL A 40 17.00 22.78 5.32
CA VAL A 40 16.30 24.06 5.18
C VAL A 40 17.15 25.20 5.71
N LEU A 41 17.48 25.18 7.02
CA LEU A 41 18.12 26.31 7.70
C LEU A 41 19.63 26.34 7.53
N GLY A 42 20.31 25.21 7.79
CA GLY A 42 21.76 25.12 7.75
C GLY A 42 22.32 24.90 6.35
N GLU A 43 23.61 25.12 6.16
CA GLU A 43 24.33 24.77 4.94
C GLU A 43 24.91 23.36 5.04
N ALA A 44 24.96 22.65 3.92
CA ALA A 44 25.59 21.33 3.86
C ALA A 44 27.07 21.42 4.28
N LYS A 45 27.50 20.53 5.17
CA LYS A 45 28.89 20.47 5.65
C LYS A 45 29.83 19.79 4.66
N GLY A 46 29.28 19.07 3.69
CA GLY A 46 30.00 18.34 2.64
C GLY A 46 29.54 18.72 1.25
N LYS A 47 30.18 18.14 0.22
CA LYS A 47 29.77 18.33 -1.17
C LYS A 47 28.55 17.48 -1.48
N THR A 48 27.50 18.11 -2.02
CA THR A 48 26.28 17.43 -2.52
C THR A 48 26.16 17.62 -4.02
N ASP A 49 25.56 16.66 -4.72
CA ASP A 49 25.28 16.75 -6.16
C ASP A 49 24.04 17.61 -6.43
N PHE A 50 23.08 17.58 -5.51
CA PHE A 50 21.86 18.37 -5.56
C PHE A 50 21.71 19.14 -4.25
N SER A 51 21.83 20.44 -4.34
CA SER A 51 21.74 21.34 -3.18
C SER A 51 20.29 21.53 -2.74
N LYS A 52 20.08 22.01 -1.51
CA LYS A 52 18.76 22.42 -1.01
C LYS A 52 18.07 23.45 -1.92
N HIS A 53 18.84 24.30 -2.60
CA HIS A 53 18.32 25.27 -3.58
C HIS A 53 17.71 24.54 -4.78
N THR A 54 18.44 23.57 -5.36
CA THR A 54 17.98 22.75 -6.49
C THR A 54 16.74 21.95 -6.11
N VAL A 55 16.67 21.44 -4.88
CA VAL A 55 15.51 20.72 -4.37
C VAL A 55 14.29 21.66 -4.27
N ALA A 56 14.41 22.83 -3.65
CA ALA A 56 13.33 23.79 -3.55
C ALA A 56 12.84 24.28 -4.93
N GLU A 57 13.77 24.49 -5.88
CA GLU A 57 13.44 24.84 -7.27
C GLU A 57 12.63 23.74 -7.97
N ALA A 58 12.89 22.47 -7.69
CA ALA A 58 12.13 21.35 -8.23
C ALA A 58 10.66 21.31 -7.73
N ALA A 59 10.33 22.01 -6.64
CA ALA A 59 8.96 22.29 -6.18
C ALA A 59 8.39 23.60 -6.79
N GLY A 60 9.08 24.25 -7.71
CA GLY A 60 8.68 25.57 -8.23
C GLY A 60 8.79 26.71 -7.20
N LYS A 61 9.59 26.52 -6.15
CA LYS A 61 9.80 27.47 -5.05
C LYS A 61 11.28 27.78 -4.88
N SER A 62 11.60 28.73 -4.02
CA SER A 62 12.98 28.97 -3.59
C SER A 62 13.19 28.47 -2.16
N ILE A 63 14.43 28.15 -1.80
CA ILE A 63 14.76 27.83 -0.40
C ILE A 63 14.43 29.00 0.54
N LYS A 64 14.54 30.24 0.03
CA LYS A 64 14.15 31.45 0.75
C LYS A 64 12.66 31.41 1.13
N THR A 65 11.79 30.99 0.21
CA THR A 65 10.34 30.82 0.47
C THR A 65 10.10 29.82 1.60
N ALA A 66 10.84 28.70 1.62
CA ALA A 66 10.74 27.72 2.69
C ALA A 66 11.15 28.31 4.04
N ILE A 67 12.28 29.03 4.11
CA ILE A 67 12.82 29.66 5.34
C ILE A 67 11.87 30.75 5.83
N GLU A 68 11.43 31.66 4.95
CA GLU A 68 10.59 32.82 5.29
C GLU A 68 9.15 32.43 5.64
N SER A 69 8.73 31.18 5.36
CA SER A 69 7.41 30.69 5.78
C SER A 69 7.24 30.71 7.29
N GLY A 70 8.33 30.64 8.06
CA GLY A 70 8.31 30.57 9.52
C GLY A 70 7.64 29.34 10.10
N SER A 71 7.34 28.35 9.25
CA SER A 71 6.64 27.11 9.60
C SER A 71 7.46 25.89 9.14
N GLU A 72 7.82 25.03 10.10
CA GLU A 72 8.50 23.76 9.81
C GLU A 72 7.68 22.90 8.84
N HIS A 73 6.35 22.86 9.01
CA HIS A 73 5.45 22.09 8.16
C HIS A 73 5.45 22.60 6.70
N ILE A 74 5.37 23.92 6.49
CA ILE A 74 5.38 24.50 5.14
C ILE A 74 6.74 24.26 4.47
N ALA A 75 7.83 24.50 5.21
CA ALA A 75 9.17 24.26 4.71
C ALA A 75 9.39 22.78 4.34
N MET A 76 8.93 21.85 5.17
CA MET A 76 8.98 20.42 4.91
C MET A 76 8.19 20.03 3.67
N ASN A 77 6.98 20.55 3.47
CA ASN A 77 6.17 20.28 2.29
C ASN A 77 6.89 20.73 1.00
N ILE A 78 7.52 21.91 1.01
CA ILE A 78 8.30 22.40 -0.15
C ILE A 78 9.46 21.46 -0.45
N MET A 79 10.21 21.05 0.57
CA MET A 79 11.38 20.17 0.37
C MET A 79 10.98 18.75 0.00
N SER A 80 9.87 18.23 0.54
CA SER A 80 9.31 16.92 0.21
C SER A 80 8.83 16.87 -1.24
N GLU A 81 8.06 17.87 -1.68
CA GLU A 81 7.62 18.00 -3.07
C GLU A 81 8.82 18.11 -4.02
N GLY A 82 9.79 18.97 -3.69
CA GLY A 82 10.98 19.16 -4.51
C GLY A 82 11.85 17.92 -4.61
N ALA A 83 12.08 17.23 -3.50
CA ALA A 83 12.84 15.97 -3.48
C ALA A 83 12.13 14.86 -4.26
N SER A 84 10.80 14.77 -4.15
CA SER A 84 9.97 13.81 -4.89
C SER A 84 10.04 14.05 -6.39
N ASN A 85 9.87 15.30 -6.85
CA ASN A 85 9.94 15.68 -8.25
C ASN A 85 11.34 15.47 -8.84
N LEU A 86 12.37 15.86 -8.10
CA LEU A 86 13.76 15.71 -8.53
C LEU A 86 14.16 14.24 -8.59
N ALA A 87 13.85 13.44 -7.57
CA ALA A 87 14.14 12.01 -7.56
C ALA A 87 13.42 11.29 -8.72
N SER A 88 12.15 11.59 -8.97
CA SER A 88 11.40 11.02 -10.10
C SER A 88 12.04 11.39 -11.44
N THR A 89 12.45 12.65 -11.62
CA THR A 89 13.14 13.12 -12.82
C THR A 89 14.49 12.43 -13.02
N LEU A 90 15.26 12.28 -11.96
CA LEU A 90 16.56 11.60 -12.00
C LEU A 90 16.42 10.12 -12.33
N HIS A 91 15.43 9.46 -11.72
CA HIS A 91 15.13 8.05 -12.00
C HIS A 91 14.71 7.84 -13.45
N SER A 92 13.78 8.65 -13.98
CA SER A 92 13.35 8.54 -15.39
C SER A 92 14.49 8.74 -16.41
N LYS A 93 15.56 9.45 -16.01
CA LYS A 93 16.79 9.62 -16.78
C LYS A 93 17.83 8.54 -16.50
N GLY A 94 17.52 7.50 -15.73
CA GLY A 94 18.43 6.39 -15.38
C GLY A 94 19.68 6.83 -14.59
N LYS A 95 19.56 7.87 -13.74
CA LYS A 95 20.70 8.42 -12.99
C LYS A 95 21.07 7.63 -11.74
N PHE A 96 20.14 6.81 -11.20
CA PHE A 96 20.40 5.96 -10.04
C PHE A 96 19.58 4.66 -10.12
N ASP A 97 20.05 3.64 -9.41
CA ASP A 97 19.53 2.27 -9.40
C ASP A 97 18.87 1.89 -8.06
N GLY A 98 18.95 2.75 -7.06
CA GLY A 98 18.35 2.57 -5.74
C GLY A 98 18.48 3.85 -4.93
N ILE A 99 17.67 3.99 -3.90
CA ILE A 99 17.64 5.19 -3.05
C ILE A 99 17.71 4.80 -1.58
N ILE A 100 18.44 5.58 -0.79
CA ILE A 100 18.49 5.48 0.66
C ILE A 100 18.27 6.86 1.29
N LEU A 101 17.37 6.92 2.26
CA LEU A 101 17.01 8.14 2.97
C LEU A 101 17.24 7.93 4.47
N LEU A 102 17.65 9.00 5.16
CA LEU A 102 17.97 8.96 6.59
C LEU A 102 17.26 10.10 7.32
N GLY A 103 16.56 9.79 8.41
CA GLY A 103 15.99 10.84 9.22
C GLY A 103 15.36 10.43 10.55
N GLY A 104 15.14 11.43 11.40
CA GLY A 104 14.20 11.39 12.51
C GLY A 104 12.76 11.50 11.99
N THR A 105 11.81 11.94 12.81
CA THR A 105 10.38 12.05 12.43
C THR A 105 10.18 12.90 11.17
N MET A 106 10.75 14.09 11.08
CA MET A 106 10.62 14.99 9.92
C MET A 106 11.28 14.40 8.67
N GLY A 107 12.50 13.86 8.80
CA GLY A 107 13.19 13.23 7.65
C GLY A 107 12.50 11.95 7.20
N THR A 108 11.84 11.23 8.10
CA THR A 108 11.01 10.07 7.74
C THR A 108 9.78 10.51 6.95
N ASP A 109 9.10 11.58 7.38
CA ASP A 109 7.94 12.14 6.69
C ASP A 109 8.27 12.48 5.23
N LEU A 110 9.33 13.22 4.99
CA LEU A 110 9.85 13.50 3.64
C LEU A 110 10.21 12.23 2.88
N ALA A 111 10.88 11.26 3.54
CA ALA A 111 11.32 10.02 2.91
C ALA A 111 10.15 9.19 2.39
N LEU A 112 9.02 9.17 3.12
CA LEU A 112 7.81 8.46 2.71
C LEU A 112 7.24 9.04 1.41
N ASP A 113 7.18 10.37 1.27
CA ASP A 113 6.70 11.04 0.06
C ASP A 113 7.60 10.75 -1.13
N VAL A 114 8.93 10.86 -0.95
CA VAL A 114 9.89 10.54 -2.01
C VAL A 114 9.78 9.09 -2.46
N CYS A 115 9.67 8.14 -1.51
CA CYS A 115 9.49 6.72 -1.83
C CYS A 115 8.18 6.45 -2.59
N LYS A 116 7.11 7.14 -2.22
CA LYS A 116 5.80 7.01 -2.87
C LYS A 116 5.78 7.57 -4.29
N ALA A 117 6.56 8.61 -4.56
CA ALA A 117 6.70 9.20 -5.89
C ALA A 117 7.48 8.31 -6.88
N LEU A 118 8.30 7.40 -6.39
CA LEU A 118 9.13 6.54 -7.21
C LEU A 118 8.40 5.26 -7.66
N PRO A 119 8.78 4.66 -8.79
CA PRO A 119 8.10 3.47 -9.31
C PRO A 119 8.34 2.22 -8.44
N LEU A 120 7.45 1.24 -8.57
CA LEU A 120 7.63 -0.08 -7.98
C LEU A 120 8.86 -0.78 -8.57
N GLY A 121 9.50 -1.62 -7.74
CA GLY A 121 10.69 -2.38 -8.12
C GLY A 121 12.00 -1.61 -8.02
N LEU A 122 11.99 -0.29 -7.81
CA LEU A 122 13.20 0.45 -7.44
C LEU A 122 13.53 0.19 -5.97
N PRO A 123 14.73 -0.28 -5.60
CA PRO A 123 15.13 -0.42 -4.20
C PRO A 123 15.03 0.89 -3.42
N LYS A 124 14.13 0.94 -2.43
CA LYS A 124 13.82 2.11 -1.58
C LYS A 124 14.09 1.77 -0.13
N TYR A 125 15.10 2.38 0.45
CA TYR A 125 15.52 2.13 1.83
C TYR A 125 15.41 3.40 2.67
N VAL A 126 14.75 3.30 3.81
CA VAL A 126 14.58 4.40 4.76
C VAL A 126 15.14 3.99 6.12
N ILE A 127 16.20 4.66 6.56
CA ILE A 127 16.72 4.54 7.93
C ILE A 127 15.98 5.57 8.77
N SER A 128 15.20 5.11 9.73
CA SER A 128 14.33 5.96 10.52
C SER A 128 14.41 5.64 12.01
N THR A 129 14.37 6.69 12.83
CA THR A 129 14.24 6.57 14.28
C THR A 129 12.84 6.16 14.71
N VAL A 130 11.87 6.21 13.80
CA VAL A 130 10.45 5.92 14.06
C VAL A 130 9.89 4.80 13.17
N SER A 131 10.76 4.01 12.52
CA SER A 131 10.34 2.82 11.77
C SER A 131 9.46 1.93 12.65
N PHE A 132 8.40 1.39 12.06
CA PHE A 132 7.42 0.52 12.73
C PHE A 132 6.65 1.17 13.89
N SER A 133 6.75 2.48 14.05
CA SER A 133 5.95 3.23 15.03
C SER A 133 4.52 3.43 14.49
N PRO A 134 3.49 3.37 15.36
CA PRO A 134 2.10 3.65 14.98
C PRO A 134 1.84 5.10 14.56
N ILE A 135 2.81 6.01 14.68
CA ILE A 135 2.71 7.37 14.12
C ILE A 135 2.87 7.40 12.60
N ILE A 136 3.33 6.31 11.99
CA ILE A 136 3.40 6.17 10.53
C ILE A 136 2.12 5.46 10.07
N PRO A 137 1.16 6.19 9.47
CA PRO A 137 -0.05 5.56 8.97
C PRO A 137 0.25 4.72 7.72
N SER A 138 -0.46 3.62 7.56
CA SER A 138 -0.21 2.64 6.48
C SER A 138 -0.27 3.26 5.09
N GLU A 139 -1.19 4.18 4.86
CA GLU A 139 -1.38 4.87 3.58
C GLU A 139 -0.22 5.77 3.14
N ARG A 140 0.71 6.09 4.06
CA ARG A 140 1.94 6.83 3.75
C ARG A 140 3.04 5.95 3.19
N LEU A 141 2.93 4.63 3.34
CA LEU A 141 3.95 3.69 2.91
C LEU A 141 3.86 3.39 1.41
N SER A 142 5.01 3.33 0.73
CA SER A 142 5.08 2.73 -0.60
C SER A 142 4.99 1.20 -0.47
N ALA A 143 4.34 0.54 -1.44
CA ALA A 143 4.10 -0.91 -1.41
C ALA A 143 5.39 -1.76 -1.31
N ASP A 144 6.53 -1.22 -1.74
CA ASP A 144 7.84 -1.88 -1.81
C ASP A 144 8.92 -1.18 -0.97
N ILE A 145 8.53 -0.38 0.03
CA ILE A 145 9.47 0.31 0.91
C ILE A 145 10.19 -0.66 1.85
N GLN A 146 11.47 -0.43 2.06
CA GLN A 146 12.28 -1.13 3.06
C GLN A 146 12.62 -0.15 4.18
N MET A 147 12.13 -0.40 5.39
CA MET A 147 12.41 0.45 6.54
C MET A 147 13.40 -0.23 7.49
N ILE A 148 14.40 0.52 7.92
CA ILE A 148 15.43 0.09 8.86
C ILE A 148 15.28 0.93 10.13
N LEU A 149 15.00 0.26 11.26
CA LEU A 149 14.92 0.93 12.56
C LEU A 149 16.31 1.24 13.07
N TRP A 150 16.60 2.53 13.26
CA TRP A 150 17.66 3.02 14.11
C TRP A 150 17.05 3.84 15.23
N ALA A 151 16.77 3.21 16.35
CA ALA A 151 16.08 3.85 17.49
C ALA A 151 16.98 4.78 18.31
N GLY A 152 18.25 4.87 17.96
CA GLY A 152 19.20 5.83 18.57
C GLY A 152 19.10 7.21 17.94
N GLY A 153 19.73 8.19 18.57
CA GLY A 153 19.85 9.54 18.00
C GLY A 153 20.78 9.58 16.78
N LEU A 154 20.54 10.55 15.92
CA LEU A 154 21.38 10.85 14.75
C LEU A 154 22.20 12.13 15.07
N TYR A 155 23.15 12.00 15.98
CA TYR A 155 24.00 13.09 16.48
C TYR A 155 25.48 12.67 16.48
N GLY A 156 25.98 12.34 15.29
CA GLY A 156 27.32 11.83 15.09
C GLY A 156 27.42 10.31 15.21
N LEU A 157 28.58 9.80 14.83
CA LEU A 157 28.83 8.37 14.68
C LEU A 157 29.34 7.73 15.98
N ASN A 158 28.74 6.60 16.35
CA ASN A 158 29.24 5.68 17.37
C ASN A 158 29.26 4.25 16.82
N SER A 159 29.81 3.30 17.55
CA SER A 159 29.98 1.92 17.07
C SER A 159 28.63 1.23 16.74
N ILE A 160 27.59 1.49 17.51
CA ILE A 160 26.24 0.90 17.29
C ILE A 160 25.61 1.54 16.05
N CYS A 161 25.69 2.87 15.93
CA CYS A 161 25.17 3.60 14.77
C CYS A 161 25.89 3.11 13.48
N ARG A 162 27.22 3.01 13.49
CA ARG A 162 27.99 2.50 12.35
C ARG A 162 27.54 1.11 11.92
N SER A 163 27.26 0.22 12.86
CA SER A 163 26.76 -1.12 12.55
C SER A 163 25.44 -1.08 11.77
N SER A 164 24.46 -0.28 12.20
CA SER A 164 23.17 -0.13 11.50
C SER A 164 23.33 0.54 10.13
N LEU A 165 24.11 1.62 10.05
CA LEU A 165 24.31 2.35 8.80
C LEU A 165 25.06 1.53 7.74
N SER A 166 26.08 0.74 8.15
CA SER A 166 26.81 -0.14 7.22
C SER A 166 25.94 -1.27 6.67
N GLN A 167 25.08 -1.86 7.52
CA GLN A 167 24.07 -2.84 7.06
C GLN A 167 23.11 -2.23 6.04
N ALA A 168 22.62 -1.02 6.30
CA ALA A 168 21.70 -0.32 5.40
C ALA A 168 22.36 0.01 4.05
N ALA A 169 23.62 0.48 4.07
CA ALA A 169 24.41 0.74 2.87
C ALA A 169 24.61 -0.53 2.04
N GLY A 170 24.95 -1.64 2.70
CA GLY A 170 25.09 -2.96 2.07
C GLY A 170 23.77 -3.46 1.49
N ALA A 171 22.67 -3.29 2.22
CA ALA A 171 21.35 -3.74 1.81
C ALA A 171 20.88 -3.02 0.54
N VAL A 172 20.93 -1.68 0.49
CA VAL A 172 20.48 -0.92 -0.70
C VAL A 172 21.34 -1.22 -1.92
N LEU A 173 22.66 -1.30 -1.76
CA LEU A 173 23.56 -1.62 -2.87
C LEU A 173 23.37 -3.07 -3.35
N GLY A 174 23.18 -4.02 -2.42
CA GLY A 174 22.89 -5.41 -2.73
C GLY A 174 21.58 -5.57 -3.47
N ALA A 175 20.53 -4.90 -3.00
CA ALA A 175 19.24 -4.86 -3.66
C ALA A 175 19.35 -4.26 -5.08
N ALA A 176 20.04 -3.14 -5.25
CA ALA A 176 20.24 -2.53 -6.57
C ALA A 176 21.00 -3.44 -7.56
N LYS A 177 21.88 -4.32 -7.05
CA LYS A 177 22.58 -5.32 -7.88
C LYS A 177 21.74 -6.54 -8.22
N ALA A 178 20.80 -6.91 -7.36
CA ALA A 178 20.03 -8.16 -7.44
C ALA A 178 18.62 -7.98 -7.99
N VAL A 179 18.06 -6.75 -7.97
CA VAL A 179 16.66 -6.52 -8.33
C VAL A 179 16.37 -6.96 -9.77
N GLU A 180 15.32 -7.75 -9.91
CA GLU A 180 14.65 -7.99 -11.17
C GLU A 180 13.50 -6.97 -11.28
N ALA A 181 13.63 -6.01 -12.19
CA ALA A 181 12.55 -5.07 -12.43
C ALA A 181 11.29 -5.82 -12.86
N PRO A 182 10.09 -5.41 -12.38
CA PRO A 182 8.83 -5.99 -12.85
C PRO A 182 8.80 -5.98 -14.39
N LYS A 183 8.55 -7.14 -15.00
CA LYS A 183 8.41 -7.26 -16.44
C LYS A 183 6.95 -6.96 -16.78
N ASN A 184 6.71 -5.96 -17.61
CA ASN A 184 5.38 -5.62 -18.10
C ASN A 184 4.99 -6.46 -19.34
N ASP A 185 5.43 -7.73 -19.38
CA ASP A 185 5.21 -8.59 -20.54
C ASP A 185 3.77 -9.13 -20.61
N LYS A 186 3.10 -9.21 -19.46
CA LYS A 186 1.71 -9.66 -19.34
C LYS A 186 0.87 -8.64 -18.59
N PRO A 187 -0.41 -8.47 -18.99
CA PRO A 187 -1.34 -7.65 -18.21
C PRO A 187 -1.62 -8.31 -16.85
N ILE A 188 -1.66 -7.49 -15.79
CA ILE A 188 -1.77 -7.96 -14.40
C ILE A 188 -3.21 -7.81 -13.92
N VAL A 189 -3.78 -8.88 -13.35
CA VAL A 189 -5.03 -8.85 -12.58
C VAL A 189 -4.70 -8.81 -11.10
N GLY A 190 -5.20 -7.79 -10.39
CA GLY A 190 -5.06 -7.69 -8.94
C GLY A 190 -6.19 -8.41 -8.21
N ILE A 191 -5.87 -9.26 -7.23
CA ILE A 191 -6.88 -9.97 -6.42
C ILE A 191 -6.59 -9.72 -4.94
N THR A 192 -7.64 -9.39 -4.15
CA THR A 192 -7.53 -9.35 -2.69
C THR A 192 -8.03 -10.63 -2.04
N SER A 193 -7.48 -10.95 -0.88
CA SER A 193 -7.84 -12.11 -0.06
C SER A 193 -7.61 -11.86 1.41
N LEU A 194 -8.14 -12.72 2.27
CA LEU A 194 -7.94 -12.66 3.72
C LEU A 194 -7.69 -14.05 4.31
N GLY A 195 -6.41 -14.47 4.36
CA GLY A 195 -5.99 -15.74 5.00
C GLY A 195 -6.85 -16.93 4.57
N THR A 196 -7.22 -17.78 5.52
CA THR A 196 -8.09 -18.94 5.28
C THR A 196 -9.56 -18.56 5.15
N SER A 197 -9.95 -17.39 5.64
CA SER A 197 -11.35 -16.92 5.67
C SER A 197 -11.87 -16.65 4.25
N CYS A 198 -11.05 -16.02 3.42
CA CYS A 198 -11.44 -15.56 2.09
C CYS A 198 -10.30 -15.81 1.09
N LEU A 199 -9.97 -17.10 0.87
CA LEU A 199 -8.80 -17.54 0.10
C LEU A 199 -9.11 -18.59 -0.95
N LYS A 200 -10.11 -19.45 -0.75
CA LYS A 200 -10.31 -20.65 -1.59
C LYS A 200 -10.55 -20.30 -3.06
N TYR A 201 -11.16 -19.17 -3.35
CA TYR A 201 -11.34 -18.70 -4.73
C TYR A 201 -10.01 -18.48 -5.47
N ILE A 202 -8.91 -18.14 -4.77
CA ILE A 202 -7.61 -17.95 -5.42
C ILE A 202 -7.07 -19.24 -6.04
N THR A 203 -7.31 -20.37 -5.39
CA THR A 203 -6.82 -21.67 -5.89
C THR A 203 -7.40 -22.05 -7.26
N THR A 204 -8.54 -21.47 -7.61
CA THR A 204 -9.18 -21.60 -8.92
C THR A 204 -8.86 -20.41 -9.82
N LEU A 205 -9.04 -19.18 -9.35
CA LEU A 205 -8.91 -17.98 -10.18
C LEU A 205 -7.50 -17.77 -10.71
N LYS A 206 -6.47 -17.97 -9.86
CA LYS A 206 -5.08 -17.77 -10.27
C LYS A 206 -4.69 -18.63 -11.48
N PRO A 207 -4.78 -19.97 -11.45
CA PRO A 207 -4.40 -20.79 -12.60
C PRO A 207 -5.29 -20.53 -13.83
N GLU A 208 -6.58 -20.24 -13.65
CA GLU A 208 -7.49 -19.95 -14.75
C GLU A 208 -7.16 -18.62 -15.47
N LEU A 209 -6.79 -17.58 -14.73
CA LEU A 209 -6.37 -16.30 -15.29
C LEU A 209 -4.99 -16.41 -15.95
N GLU A 210 -4.07 -17.16 -15.32
CA GLU A 210 -2.74 -17.42 -15.91
C GLU A 210 -2.84 -18.21 -17.22
N ALA A 211 -3.77 -19.18 -17.31
CA ALA A 211 -4.07 -19.92 -18.54
C ALA A 211 -4.63 -19.00 -19.65
N ARG A 212 -5.29 -17.90 -19.28
CA ARG A 212 -5.77 -16.86 -20.20
C ARG A 212 -4.70 -15.84 -20.59
N GLY A 213 -3.44 -16.02 -20.12
CA GLY A 213 -2.30 -15.18 -20.45
C GLY A 213 -2.08 -13.98 -19.54
N TYR A 214 -2.80 -13.84 -18.43
CA TYR A 214 -2.63 -12.77 -17.47
C TYR A 214 -1.61 -13.14 -16.38
N GLU A 215 -0.97 -12.16 -15.81
CA GLU A 215 -0.27 -12.30 -14.53
C GLU A 215 -1.25 -12.01 -13.39
N VAL A 216 -1.11 -12.69 -12.26
CA VAL A 216 -2.01 -12.51 -11.10
C VAL A 216 -1.22 -12.06 -9.90
N ALA A 217 -1.53 -10.87 -9.40
CA ALA A 217 -0.99 -10.32 -8.18
C ALA A 217 -2.02 -10.42 -7.04
N ILE A 218 -1.66 -11.12 -5.95
CA ILE A 218 -2.56 -11.38 -4.83
C ILE A 218 -2.12 -10.56 -3.63
N PHE A 219 -3.10 -9.88 -2.98
CA PHE A 219 -2.88 -9.02 -1.82
C PHE A 219 -3.68 -9.50 -0.62
N HIS A 220 -3.02 -9.54 0.52
CA HIS A 220 -3.66 -9.91 1.78
C HIS A 220 -4.27 -8.65 2.42
N ALA A 221 -5.60 -8.56 2.44
CA ALA A 221 -6.37 -7.37 2.87
C ALA A 221 -6.38 -7.22 4.40
N MET A 222 -5.20 -6.94 4.98
CA MET A 222 -4.96 -6.70 6.41
C MET A 222 -4.24 -5.36 6.63
N GLY A 223 -4.83 -4.28 6.15
CA GLY A 223 -4.28 -2.93 6.21
C GLY A 223 -3.18 -2.71 5.18
N MET A 224 -1.99 -3.26 5.40
CA MET A 224 -0.83 -3.06 4.52
C MET A 224 -1.05 -3.63 3.10
N GLY A 225 -1.72 -4.76 2.98
CA GLY A 225 -1.99 -5.38 1.68
C GLY A 225 -3.01 -4.60 0.86
N GLY A 226 -4.09 -4.12 1.49
CA GLY A 226 -5.05 -3.24 0.83
C GLY A 226 -4.43 -1.90 0.45
N MET A 227 -3.58 -1.31 1.30
CA MET A 227 -2.82 -0.09 0.98
C MET A 227 -1.91 -0.30 -0.25
N ALA A 228 -1.17 -1.40 -0.31
CA ALA A 228 -0.32 -1.74 -1.44
C ALA A 228 -1.13 -1.93 -2.73
N PHE A 229 -2.26 -2.64 -2.64
CA PHE A 229 -3.19 -2.82 -3.74
C PHE A 229 -3.72 -1.49 -4.29
N GLU A 230 -4.20 -0.60 -3.43
CA GLU A 230 -4.66 0.74 -3.79
C GLU A 230 -3.54 1.59 -4.42
N GLY A 231 -2.33 1.53 -3.87
CA GLY A 231 -1.18 2.26 -4.40
C GLY A 231 -0.76 1.81 -5.80
N ILE A 232 -0.88 0.51 -6.10
CA ILE A 232 -0.61 -0.05 -7.43
C ILE A 232 -1.73 0.31 -8.40
N ALA A 233 -3.00 0.20 -7.97
CA ALA A 233 -4.16 0.59 -8.77
C ALA A 233 -4.09 2.06 -9.17
N GLN A 234 -3.72 2.96 -8.25
CA GLN A 234 -3.55 4.39 -8.53
C GLN A 234 -2.53 4.67 -9.65
N LYS A 235 -1.53 3.81 -9.80
CA LYS A 235 -0.49 3.91 -10.83
C LYS A 235 -0.82 3.12 -12.10
N ASN A 236 -2.07 2.70 -12.30
CA ASN A 236 -2.53 1.87 -13.42
C ASN A 236 -1.76 0.53 -13.54
N GLY A 237 -1.40 -0.06 -12.41
CA GLY A 237 -0.65 -1.32 -12.37
C GLY A 237 -1.48 -2.57 -12.67
N PHE A 238 -2.81 -2.45 -12.81
CA PHE A 238 -3.72 -3.54 -13.11
C PHE A 238 -4.57 -3.25 -14.34
N VAL A 239 -4.93 -4.29 -15.09
CA VAL A 239 -5.89 -4.21 -16.21
C VAL A 239 -7.32 -4.52 -15.75
N CYS A 240 -7.46 -5.20 -14.61
CA CYS A 240 -8.70 -5.50 -13.92
C CYS A 240 -8.38 -5.75 -12.45
N VAL A 241 -9.29 -5.45 -11.56
CA VAL A 241 -9.21 -5.87 -10.17
C VAL A 241 -10.36 -6.81 -9.82
N MET A 242 -10.04 -7.84 -9.03
CA MET A 242 -10.98 -8.74 -8.37
C MET A 242 -10.87 -8.53 -6.86
N ASP A 243 -11.57 -7.51 -6.36
CA ASP A 243 -11.47 -7.09 -4.96
C ASP A 243 -12.54 -7.78 -4.13
N PHE A 244 -12.16 -8.95 -3.59
CA PHE A 244 -13.07 -9.89 -2.92
C PHE A 244 -12.91 -9.96 -1.41
N ALA A 245 -12.06 -9.10 -0.80
CA ALA A 245 -11.87 -9.04 0.64
C ALA A 245 -11.81 -7.57 1.10
N GLY A 246 -12.89 -7.10 1.70
CA GLY A 246 -13.12 -5.68 2.01
C GLY A 246 -13.22 -5.34 3.50
N CYS A 247 -12.77 -6.21 4.43
CA CYS A 247 -12.86 -5.99 5.87
C CYS A 247 -12.24 -4.65 6.32
N GLU A 248 -11.23 -4.16 5.61
CA GLU A 248 -10.54 -2.91 5.89
C GLU A 248 -11.46 -1.68 5.87
N ILE A 249 -12.61 -1.73 5.19
CA ILE A 249 -13.61 -0.65 5.18
C ILE A 249 -14.32 -0.59 6.54
N GLY A 250 -14.82 -1.71 7.04
CA GLY A 250 -15.43 -1.78 8.37
C GLY A 250 -14.43 -1.43 9.46
N ASN A 251 -13.19 -1.92 9.33
CA ASN A 251 -12.09 -1.60 10.23
C ASN A 251 -11.85 -0.09 10.32
N LEU A 252 -11.80 0.61 9.19
CA LEU A 252 -11.63 2.07 9.14
C LEU A 252 -12.83 2.79 9.77
N LEU A 253 -14.04 2.41 9.40
CA LEU A 253 -15.27 3.07 9.84
C LEU A 253 -15.44 3.01 11.37
N TYR A 254 -14.99 1.91 11.99
CA TYR A 254 -15.11 1.68 13.44
C TYR A 254 -13.80 1.83 14.20
N GLY A 255 -12.79 2.46 13.61
CA GLY A 255 -11.57 2.91 14.29
C GLY A 255 -10.57 1.81 14.65
N SER A 256 -10.60 0.68 13.95
CA SER A 256 -9.51 -0.30 14.04
C SER A 256 -8.25 0.24 13.37
N ILE A 257 -7.08 -0.12 13.90
CA ILE A 257 -5.79 0.20 13.28
C ILE A 257 -5.47 -0.70 12.07
N VAL A 258 -6.26 -1.75 11.85
CA VAL A 258 -6.07 -2.72 10.75
C VAL A 258 -6.86 -2.27 9.52
N HIS A 259 -6.49 -1.14 8.96
CA HIS A 259 -7.15 -0.57 7.79
C HIS A 259 -6.14 -0.12 6.73
N ALA A 260 -6.60 0.04 5.49
CA ALA A 260 -5.79 0.45 4.34
C ALA A 260 -5.90 1.96 4.01
N GLY A 261 -6.47 2.76 4.90
CA GLY A 261 -6.70 4.19 4.72
C GLY A 261 -7.98 4.53 3.97
N GLU A 262 -8.23 5.83 3.83
CA GLU A 262 -9.46 6.40 3.27
C GLU A 262 -9.70 6.03 1.79
N ASN A 263 -8.65 5.73 1.05
CA ASN A 263 -8.71 5.45 -0.38
C ASN A 263 -9.08 3.99 -0.72
N ARG A 264 -9.33 3.15 0.29
CA ARG A 264 -9.70 1.75 0.08
C ARG A 264 -10.96 1.63 -0.79
N MET A 265 -10.93 0.81 -1.83
CA MET A 265 -12.00 0.64 -2.84
C MET A 265 -12.26 1.88 -3.73
N LEU A 266 -11.32 2.85 -3.80
CA LEU A 266 -11.51 4.05 -4.61
C LEU A 266 -10.53 4.14 -5.79
N ASN A 267 -9.25 3.78 -5.58
CA ASN A 267 -8.21 4.10 -6.55
C ASN A 267 -8.34 3.35 -7.88
N ALA A 268 -8.78 2.09 -7.86
CA ALA A 268 -9.02 1.33 -9.08
C ALA A 268 -10.08 2.02 -9.97
N GLY A 269 -11.23 2.36 -9.38
CA GLY A 269 -12.30 3.05 -10.10
C GLY A 269 -11.91 4.44 -10.59
N GLN A 270 -11.17 5.21 -9.80
CA GLN A 270 -10.68 6.53 -10.19
C GLN A 270 -9.63 6.46 -11.31
N ALA A 271 -8.81 5.42 -11.33
CA ALA A 271 -7.85 5.14 -12.39
C ALA A 271 -8.48 4.57 -13.68
N GLY A 272 -9.79 4.29 -13.67
CA GLY A 272 -10.47 3.74 -14.84
C GLY A 272 -10.27 2.22 -15.02
N ILE A 273 -9.86 1.51 -13.95
CA ILE A 273 -9.64 0.07 -13.99
C ILE A 273 -10.99 -0.65 -13.74
N PRO A 274 -11.41 -1.58 -14.61
CA PRO A 274 -12.61 -2.39 -14.40
C PRO A 274 -12.53 -3.21 -13.12
N GLN A 275 -13.65 -3.29 -12.37
CA GLN A 275 -13.68 -3.88 -11.03
C GLN A 275 -14.74 -4.98 -10.95
N ILE A 276 -14.33 -6.21 -10.66
CA ILE A 276 -15.21 -7.29 -10.20
C ILE A 276 -15.03 -7.34 -8.69
N VAL A 277 -16.09 -7.13 -7.93
CA VAL A 277 -16.00 -6.97 -6.48
C VAL A 277 -16.97 -7.88 -5.74
N ALA A 278 -16.62 -8.22 -4.50
CA ALA A 278 -17.50 -8.97 -3.60
C ALA A 278 -17.23 -8.56 -2.14
N PRO A 279 -18.24 -8.70 -1.24
CA PRO A 279 -18.14 -8.19 0.12
C PRO A 279 -17.45 -9.13 1.10
N GLY A 280 -16.41 -9.85 0.69
CA GLY A 280 -15.74 -10.84 1.56
C GLY A 280 -15.18 -10.24 2.84
N CYS A 281 -15.42 -10.92 3.94
CA CYS A 281 -14.97 -10.57 5.31
C CYS A 281 -15.43 -9.18 5.80
N MET A 282 -16.48 -8.59 5.21
CA MET A 282 -16.98 -7.28 5.62
C MET A 282 -17.91 -7.33 6.84
N ASP A 283 -18.12 -8.48 7.39
CA ASP A 283 -18.86 -8.74 8.65
C ASP A 283 -17.97 -8.75 9.89
N LEU A 284 -16.64 -8.65 9.72
CA LEU A 284 -15.66 -8.72 10.79
C LEU A 284 -14.96 -7.37 11.02
N ILE A 285 -14.70 -7.08 12.31
CA ILE A 285 -13.73 -6.07 12.72
C ILE A 285 -12.52 -6.72 13.37
N ASP A 286 -11.34 -6.29 12.99
CA ASP A 286 -10.07 -6.80 13.47
C ASP A 286 -9.42 -5.85 14.48
N PHE A 287 -8.79 -6.39 15.50
CA PHE A 287 -8.02 -5.64 16.50
C PHE A 287 -6.62 -6.23 16.63
N ALA A 288 -5.63 -5.40 16.90
CA ALA A 288 -4.31 -5.89 17.30
C ALA A 288 -4.41 -6.76 18.56
N GLY A 289 -3.73 -7.87 18.59
CA GLY A 289 -3.81 -8.83 19.70
C GLY A 289 -3.46 -8.23 21.06
N TRP A 290 -2.53 -7.25 21.07
CA TRP A 290 -2.10 -6.53 22.29
C TRP A 290 -3.04 -5.39 22.70
N GLN A 291 -3.92 -4.94 21.82
CA GLN A 291 -4.84 -3.82 22.06
C GLN A 291 -6.03 -4.30 22.91
N ASN A 292 -6.52 -3.45 23.81
CA ASN A 292 -7.79 -3.69 24.47
C ASN A 292 -8.93 -3.61 23.45
N VAL A 293 -9.90 -4.51 23.57
CA VAL A 293 -11.12 -4.43 22.74
C VAL A 293 -11.89 -3.17 23.15
N PRO A 294 -12.27 -2.31 22.17
CA PRO A 294 -13.08 -1.13 22.45
C PRO A 294 -14.37 -1.47 23.19
N GLU A 295 -14.87 -0.53 23.99
CA GLU A 295 -16.02 -0.78 24.89
C GLU A 295 -17.27 -1.22 24.15
N ILE A 296 -17.49 -0.67 22.96
CA ILE A 296 -18.64 -1.01 22.11
C ILE A 296 -18.66 -2.47 21.62
N PHE A 297 -17.51 -3.16 21.67
CA PHE A 297 -17.36 -4.55 21.25
C PHE A 297 -17.07 -5.50 22.40
N ARG A 298 -16.97 -5.00 23.66
CA ARG A 298 -16.46 -5.77 24.82
C ARG A 298 -17.31 -7.00 25.16
N ASP A 299 -18.63 -6.87 25.00
CA ASP A 299 -19.56 -7.94 25.36
C ASP A 299 -19.85 -8.93 24.22
N ARG A 300 -19.14 -8.80 23.09
CA ARG A 300 -19.28 -9.70 21.93
C ARG A 300 -18.31 -10.88 22.04
N HIS A 301 -18.65 -11.95 21.35
CA HIS A 301 -17.70 -13.05 21.17
C HIS A 301 -16.46 -12.56 20.44
N ILE A 302 -15.27 -12.79 21.02
CA ILE A 302 -14.00 -12.41 20.43
C ILE A 302 -13.30 -13.66 19.92
N HIS A 303 -13.18 -13.78 18.63
CA HIS A 303 -12.37 -14.80 17.97
C HIS A 303 -10.89 -14.41 18.06
N ILE A 304 -10.07 -15.22 18.76
CA ILE A 304 -8.61 -15.00 18.87
C ILE A 304 -7.94 -15.82 17.78
N HIS A 305 -7.57 -15.17 16.67
CA HIS A 305 -6.90 -15.85 15.58
C HIS A 305 -5.45 -16.24 15.94
N ASN A 306 -4.68 -15.30 16.54
CA ASN A 306 -3.31 -15.53 17.03
C ASN A 306 -2.88 -14.39 17.97
N LYS A 307 -1.58 -14.34 18.34
CA LYS A 307 -1.06 -13.28 19.24
C LYS A 307 -1.09 -11.87 18.65
N LEU A 308 -1.18 -11.75 17.31
CA LEU A 308 -1.12 -10.46 16.61
C LEU A 308 -2.51 -9.92 16.32
N ILE A 309 -3.53 -10.78 16.18
CA ILE A 309 -4.85 -10.34 15.73
C ILE A 309 -5.97 -11.13 16.42
N LYS A 310 -7.04 -10.43 16.73
CA LYS A 310 -8.32 -10.93 17.21
C LYS A 310 -9.44 -10.18 16.54
N SER A 311 -10.61 -10.81 16.37
CA SER A 311 -11.71 -10.28 15.60
C SER A 311 -13.04 -10.48 16.31
N THR A 312 -14.03 -9.70 15.95
CA THR A 312 -15.43 -9.94 16.31
C THR A 312 -16.35 -9.57 15.16
N ILE A 313 -17.61 -10.05 15.19
CA ILE A 313 -18.58 -9.73 14.16
C ILE A 313 -19.20 -8.35 14.42
N PHE A 314 -19.52 -7.66 13.35
CA PHE A 314 -20.35 -6.47 13.38
C PHE A 314 -21.81 -6.83 13.67
N SER A 315 -22.49 -5.98 14.43
CA SER A 315 -23.95 -6.05 14.60
C SER A 315 -24.67 -5.79 13.27
N ARG A 316 -25.97 -6.12 13.24
CA ARG A 316 -26.82 -5.87 12.08
C ARG A 316 -26.76 -4.42 11.60
N ASP A 317 -26.86 -3.44 12.51
CA ASP A 317 -26.89 -2.02 12.14
C ASP A 317 -25.54 -1.53 11.65
N GLU A 318 -24.44 -2.02 12.23
CA GLU A 318 -23.08 -1.76 11.77
C GLU A 318 -22.85 -2.33 10.36
N ARG A 319 -23.32 -3.54 10.09
CA ARG A 319 -23.24 -4.15 8.74
C ARG A 319 -24.05 -3.34 7.70
N ILE A 320 -25.21 -2.81 8.08
CA ILE A 320 -25.99 -1.90 7.22
C ILE A 320 -25.20 -0.62 6.90
N ALA A 321 -24.54 -0.02 7.90
CA ALA A 321 -23.71 1.16 7.69
C ALA A 321 -22.51 0.87 6.77
N ILE A 322 -21.85 -0.28 6.96
CA ILE A 322 -20.74 -0.74 6.10
C ILE A 322 -21.21 -0.96 4.66
N ALA A 323 -22.40 -1.57 4.46
CA ALA A 323 -22.96 -1.79 3.14
C ALA A 323 -23.19 -0.46 2.38
N HIS A 324 -23.69 0.57 3.07
CA HIS A 324 -23.86 1.90 2.48
C HIS A 324 -22.53 2.57 2.14
N ASP A 325 -21.53 2.51 3.02
CA ASP A 325 -20.19 3.08 2.75
C ASP A 325 -19.52 2.37 1.56
N TYR A 326 -19.57 1.03 1.54
CA TYR A 326 -19.04 0.23 0.44
C TYR A 326 -19.69 0.59 -0.91
N ALA A 327 -21.00 0.60 -1.00
CA ALA A 327 -21.72 1.00 -2.20
C ALA A 327 -21.37 2.44 -2.62
N SER A 328 -21.31 3.38 -1.66
CA SER A 328 -20.93 4.78 -1.90
C SER A 328 -19.51 4.93 -2.46
N ARG A 329 -18.57 4.06 -2.07
CA ARG A 329 -17.22 4.04 -2.65
C ARG A 329 -17.25 3.57 -4.10
N LEU A 330 -17.95 2.48 -4.37
CA LEU A 330 -18.04 1.88 -5.70
C LEU A 330 -18.76 2.79 -6.72
N THR A 331 -19.77 3.55 -6.31
CA THR A 331 -20.48 4.52 -7.19
C THR A 331 -19.58 5.66 -7.69
N LYS A 332 -18.44 5.91 -7.03
CA LYS A 332 -17.44 6.91 -7.48
C LYS A 332 -16.52 6.40 -8.59
N SER A 333 -16.72 5.17 -9.05
CA SER A 333 -15.92 4.58 -10.12
C SER A 333 -16.15 5.26 -11.46
N LYS A 334 -15.06 5.45 -12.21
CA LYS A 334 -15.08 5.92 -13.61
C LYS A 334 -15.03 4.76 -14.61
N SER A 335 -15.02 3.53 -14.11
CA SER A 335 -14.95 2.30 -14.89
C SER A 335 -16.09 1.37 -14.51
N PRO A 336 -16.40 0.35 -15.31
CA PRO A 336 -17.40 -0.64 -14.97
C PRO A 336 -17.10 -1.32 -13.64
N VAL A 337 -18.17 -1.50 -12.85
CA VAL A 337 -18.13 -2.23 -11.57
C VAL A 337 -19.17 -3.35 -11.62
N HIS A 338 -18.73 -4.58 -11.35
CA HIS A 338 -19.62 -5.72 -11.21
C HIS A 338 -19.54 -6.29 -9.80
N LEU A 339 -20.59 -6.12 -9.03
CA LEU A 339 -20.70 -6.61 -7.67
C LEU A 339 -21.35 -8.00 -7.67
N ILE A 340 -20.62 -8.99 -7.19
CA ILE A 340 -21.14 -10.35 -6.95
C ILE A 340 -21.52 -10.46 -5.48
N ILE A 341 -22.78 -10.74 -5.19
CA ILE A 341 -23.28 -10.93 -3.82
C ILE A 341 -23.51 -12.43 -3.57
N PRO A 342 -22.60 -13.11 -2.82
CA PRO A 342 -22.81 -14.48 -2.39
C PRO A 342 -23.79 -14.49 -1.21
N LYS A 343 -24.92 -15.23 -1.35
CA LYS A 343 -25.99 -15.25 -0.34
C LYS A 343 -25.77 -16.22 0.80
N ASN A 344 -24.84 -17.19 0.64
CA ASN A 344 -24.63 -18.28 1.58
C ASN A 344 -23.38 -18.09 2.45
N GLY A 345 -22.77 -16.90 2.46
CA GLY A 345 -21.63 -16.54 3.29
C GLY A 345 -20.57 -15.77 2.53
N ILE A 346 -19.85 -14.92 3.27
CA ILE A 346 -18.84 -13.99 2.77
C ILE A 346 -17.44 -14.25 3.36
N GLU A 347 -17.33 -15.22 4.27
CA GLU A 347 -16.05 -15.67 4.84
C GLU A 347 -16.20 -17.11 5.41
N GLU A 348 -15.11 -17.85 5.65
CA GLU A 348 -15.18 -19.29 5.94
C GLU A 348 -15.81 -19.61 7.31
N TRP A 349 -15.73 -18.69 8.29
CA TRP A 349 -16.24 -18.93 9.65
C TRP A 349 -17.74 -18.62 9.77
N ASP A 350 -18.35 -18.01 8.74
CA ASP A 350 -19.80 -17.73 8.67
C ASP A 350 -20.64 -18.89 8.10
N ARG A 351 -19.98 -20.03 7.82
CA ARG A 351 -20.71 -21.26 7.42
C ARG A 351 -21.58 -21.78 8.57
N PRO A 352 -22.65 -22.52 8.30
CA PRO A 352 -23.47 -23.13 9.33
C PRO A 352 -22.64 -23.90 10.36
N GLY A 353 -22.73 -23.47 11.64
CA GLY A 353 -21.95 -24.03 12.75
C GLY A 353 -20.56 -23.41 12.97
N GLY A 354 -20.19 -22.40 12.16
CA GLY A 354 -18.98 -21.61 12.36
C GLY A 354 -19.14 -20.55 13.44
N ASP A 355 -18.01 -20.00 13.91
CA ASP A 355 -17.93 -19.05 15.03
C ASP A 355 -18.63 -17.72 14.75
N THR A 356 -18.73 -17.33 13.48
CA THR A 356 -19.29 -16.05 13.03
C THR A 356 -20.63 -16.23 12.30
N TYR A 357 -21.22 -17.44 12.37
CA TYR A 357 -22.46 -17.75 11.67
C TYR A 357 -23.64 -16.89 12.15
N ASP A 358 -24.06 -15.93 11.32
CA ASP A 358 -25.15 -15.00 11.58
C ASP A 358 -25.92 -14.74 10.26
N PRO A 359 -26.86 -15.65 9.91
CA PRO A 359 -27.59 -15.58 8.65
C PRO A 359 -28.51 -14.34 8.56
N ASP A 360 -29.04 -13.85 9.69
CA ASP A 360 -29.89 -12.66 9.72
C ASP A 360 -29.07 -11.38 9.48
N GLY A 361 -27.89 -11.30 10.09
CA GLY A 361 -26.93 -10.21 9.84
C GLY A 361 -26.40 -10.24 8.41
N LEU A 362 -26.07 -11.39 7.87
CA LEU A 362 -25.65 -11.56 6.47
C LEU A 362 -26.75 -11.10 5.52
N LYS A 363 -28.01 -11.53 5.77
CA LYS A 363 -29.15 -11.12 4.96
C LYS A 363 -29.37 -9.61 4.99
N ALA A 364 -29.35 -9.00 6.18
CA ALA A 364 -29.51 -7.55 6.32
C ALA A 364 -28.41 -6.79 5.56
N PHE A 365 -27.16 -7.25 5.63
CA PHE A 365 -26.04 -6.69 4.90
C PHE A 365 -26.23 -6.79 3.38
N THR A 366 -26.48 -7.99 2.87
CA THR A 366 -26.61 -8.24 1.43
C THR A 366 -27.82 -7.56 0.80
N ASP A 367 -28.98 -7.54 1.49
CA ASP A 367 -30.17 -6.81 1.05
C ASP A 367 -29.89 -5.29 0.98
N THR A 368 -29.23 -4.74 2.00
CA THR A 368 -28.86 -3.31 2.02
C THR A 368 -27.88 -3.00 0.90
N LEU A 369 -26.86 -3.82 0.71
CA LEU A 369 -25.85 -3.64 -0.32
C LEU A 369 -26.48 -3.66 -1.72
N LYS A 370 -27.40 -4.59 -1.98
CA LYS A 370 -28.14 -4.67 -3.23
C LYS A 370 -28.98 -3.41 -3.49
N MET A 371 -29.65 -2.88 -2.47
CA MET A 371 -30.46 -1.65 -2.58
C MET A 371 -29.59 -0.39 -2.76
N ALA A 372 -28.43 -0.33 -2.11
CA ALA A 372 -27.53 0.81 -2.17
C ALA A 372 -26.66 0.83 -3.44
N ALA A 373 -26.47 -0.32 -4.07
CA ALA A 373 -25.70 -0.43 -5.31
C ALA A 373 -26.52 0.13 -6.48
N THR A 374 -26.21 1.35 -6.87
CA THR A 374 -26.80 2.07 -8.01
C THR A 374 -25.82 2.20 -9.15
N ASP A 375 -26.26 2.69 -10.30
CA ASP A 375 -25.40 2.97 -11.45
C ASP A 375 -24.09 3.71 -11.03
N PRO A 376 -22.89 3.30 -11.48
CA PRO A 376 -22.60 2.32 -12.53
C PRO A 376 -22.41 0.86 -12.07
N ILE A 377 -22.91 0.46 -10.90
CA ILE A 377 -22.69 -0.87 -10.33
C ILE A 377 -23.70 -1.87 -10.93
N ILE A 378 -23.20 -2.89 -11.61
CA ILE A 378 -23.99 -4.05 -12.02
C ILE A 378 -23.96 -5.05 -10.87
N VAL A 379 -25.14 -5.54 -10.45
CA VAL A 379 -25.26 -6.49 -9.34
C VAL A 379 -25.66 -7.87 -9.84
N THR A 380 -24.96 -8.90 -9.39
CA THR A 380 -25.35 -10.30 -9.56
C THR A 380 -25.40 -10.99 -8.19
N GLU A 381 -26.56 -11.47 -7.79
CA GLU A 381 -26.69 -12.36 -6.63
C GLU A 381 -26.47 -13.81 -7.04
N ILE A 382 -25.74 -14.56 -6.22
CA ILE A 382 -25.53 -15.99 -6.44
C ILE A 382 -25.94 -16.79 -5.21
N ASP A 383 -26.53 -17.95 -5.44
CA ASP A 383 -26.89 -18.90 -4.38
C ASP A 383 -25.69 -19.80 -4.06
N ALA A 384 -24.65 -19.19 -3.54
CA ALA A 384 -23.37 -19.82 -3.21
C ALA A 384 -22.68 -19.05 -2.09
N HIS A 385 -21.69 -19.66 -1.48
CA HIS A 385 -20.76 -19.02 -0.57
C HIS A 385 -19.56 -18.45 -1.37
N ILE A 386 -18.91 -17.40 -0.87
CA ILE A 386 -17.77 -16.74 -1.57
C ILE A 386 -16.61 -17.71 -1.87
N ASN A 387 -16.44 -18.73 -1.03
CA ASN A 387 -15.40 -19.74 -1.20
C ASN A 387 -15.85 -20.97 -2.02
N ASP A 388 -17.03 -20.97 -2.60
CA ASP A 388 -17.54 -22.05 -3.42
C ASP A 388 -17.16 -21.88 -4.89
N LYS A 389 -17.09 -23.00 -5.62
CA LYS A 389 -16.75 -23.00 -7.05
C LYS A 389 -17.69 -22.11 -7.89
N ALA A 390 -18.98 -22.08 -7.55
CA ALA A 390 -19.96 -21.26 -8.26
C ALA A 390 -19.65 -19.76 -8.22
N PHE A 391 -19.00 -19.28 -7.15
CA PHE A 391 -18.51 -17.90 -7.06
C PHE A 391 -17.38 -17.64 -8.06
N THR A 392 -16.38 -18.52 -8.10
CA THR A 392 -15.25 -18.38 -9.03
C THR A 392 -15.67 -18.53 -10.48
N ASP A 393 -16.60 -19.44 -10.78
CA ASP A 393 -17.15 -19.60 -12.14
C ASP A 393 -17.85 -18.31 -12.60
N LYS A 394 -18.63 -17.67 -11.71
CA LYS A 394 -19.29 -16.38 -12.02
C LYS A 394 -18.30 -15.24 -12.22
N ALA A 395 -17.25 -15.17 -11.39
CA ALA A 395 -16.20 -14.15 -11.55
C ALA A 395 -15.46 -14.31 -12.89
N LEU A 396 -15.14 -15.54 -13.30
CA LEU A 396 -14.52 -15.82 -14.58
C LEU A 396 -15.46 -15.55 -15.76
N GLU A 397 -16.75 -15.88 -15.66
CA GLU A 397 -17.76 -15.54 -16.68
C GLU A 397 -17.79 -14.04 -16.96
N ILE A 398 -17.84 -13.20 -15.90
CA ILE A 398 -17.81 -11.74 -16.02
C ILE A 398 -16.49 -11.27 -16.64
N PHE A 399 -15.38 -11.81 -16.17
CA PHE A 399 -14.05 -11.48 -16.69
C PHE A 399 -13.96 -11.80 -18.20
N ASP A 400 -14.36 -12.99 -18.63
CA ASP A 400 -14.31 -13.43 -20.02
C ASP A 400 -15.23 -12.57 -20.92
N LEU A 401 -16.42 -12.17 -20.40
CA LEU A 401 -17.30 -11.22 -21.08
C LEU A 401 -16.61 -9.88 -21.32
N TRP A 402 -15.96 -9.31 -20.29
CA TRP A 402 -15.27 -8.03 -20.35
C TRP A 402 -13.99 -8.09 -21.23
N VAL A 403 -13.36 -9.23 -21.34
CA VAL A 403 -12.27 -9.42 -22.33
C VAL A 403 -12.84 -9.47 -23.76
N THR A 404 -14.01 -10.08 -23.94
CA THR A 404 -14.65 -10.23 -25.26
C THR A 404 -15.17 -8.89 -25.80
N ASP A 405 -15.75 -8.05 -24.95
CA ASP A 405 -16.30 -6.75 -25.34
C ASP A 405 -15.24 -5.61 -25.34
N GLY A 406 -14.00 -5.90 -24.91
CA GLY A 406 -12.89 -4.96 -24.91
C GLY A 406 -12.80 -4.08 -23.64
N THR A 407 -13.65 -4.31 -22.64
CA THR A 407 -13.55 -3.63 -21.33
C THR A 407 -12.21 -3.95 -20.63
N ILE A 408 -11.76 -5.20 -20.73
CA ILE A 408 -10.43 -5.63 -20.27
C ILE A 408 -9.53 -5.86 -21.49
N ILE A 409 -8.32 -5.37 -21.42
CA ILE A 409 -7.32 -5.57 -22.47
C ILE A 409 -7.01 -7.07 -22.59
N LYS A 410 -7.20 -7.61 -23.79
CA LYS A 410 -6.88 -9.02 -24.09
C LYS A 410 -5.38 -9.27 -23.97
N ALA A 411 -5.00 -10.30 -23.22
CA ALA A 411 -3.62 -10.74 -23.16
C ALA A 411 -3.12 -11.18 -24.54
N LYS A 412 -1.86 -10.88 -24.84
CA LYS A 412 -1.19 -11.40 -26.05
C LYS A 412 -0.77 -12.84 -25.78
N ASN A 413 -1.13 -13.72 -26.67
CA ASN A 413 -0.67 -15.12 -26.64
C ASN A 413 0.85 -15.21 -26.85
#